data_9c92067733d2c0ba1334be5386ebfa53
#
_entry.id   9c92067733d2c0ba1334be5386ebfa53
#
_cell.length_a   1.000
_cell.length_b   1.000
_cell.length_c   1.000
_cell.angle_alpha   90.00
_cell.angle_beta   90.00
_cell.angle_gamma   90.00
#
_symmetry.space_group_name_H-M   'P 1'
#
loop_
_entity.id
_entity.type
_entity.pdbx_description
1 polymer ?
#
loop_
_entity_poly.entity_id
_entity_poly.type
_entity_poly.pdbx_seq_one_letter_code
_entity_poly.pdbx_strand_id
1 'polypeptide(L)'
;GLSPRGWNFRQKFPNLDYRELDLPDMARVKTQALQKIDCNSPEVLSVDLFTADFEQAFQVFDPNRPLVVISEGLINYFNKNMLLQLLHAISHYGQNFKELHYLTDLYPEPVKNKLANFIWGCSKLLKWMSRSAFSFHFVHPQQAQSFFQQAGFEQVNITQPQLYFDHQT
;
A
#
# COMPACT_ATOMS: atom_id res chain seq x y z
N GLY A 1 -5.70 -3.23 7.27
CA GLY A 1 -7.13 -3.54 7.15
C GLY A 1 -7.49 -5.00 7.37
N LEU A 2 -8.79 -5.37 7.36
CA LEU A 2 -9.26 -6.70 7.76
C LEU A 2 -9.33 -7.74 6.62
N SER A 3 -8.80 -7.47 5.45
CA SER A 3 -8.79 -8.43 4.33
C SER A 3 -8.01 -9.71 4.71
N PRO A 4 -8.55 -10.94 4.47
CA PRO A 4 -7.85 -12.20 4.76
C PRO A 4 -6.88 -12.60 3.64
N ARG A 5 -6.47 -11.67 2.77
CA ARG A 5 -5.65 -11.96 1.58
C ARG A 5 -4.35 -12.67 1.92
N GLY A 6 -3.63 -12.22 2.95
CA GLY A 6 -2.37 -12.82 3.36
C GLY A 6 -2.54 -14.27 3.83
N TRP A 7 -3.61 -14.58 4.56
CA TRP A 7 -3.95 -15.93 4.93
C TRP A 7 -4.19 -16.80 3.68
N ASN A 8 -4.99 -16.32 2.71
CA ASN A 8 -5.25 -17.03 1.46
C ASN A 8 -3.96 -17.26 0.64
N PHE A 9 -3.07 -16.27 0.57
CA PHE A 9 -1.80 -16.41 -0.15
C PHE A 9 -0.91 -17.48 0.48
N ARG A 10 -0.81 -17.54 1.80
CA ARG A 10 0.00 -18.56 2.49
C ARG A 10 -0.57 -19.97 2.30
N GLN A 11 -1.90 -20.13 2.28
CA GLN A 11 -2.52 -21.42 1.97
C GLN A 11 -2.17 -21.87 0.54
N LYS A 12 -2.18 -20.94 -0.41
CA LYS A 12 -1.91 -21.23 -1.82
C LYS A 12 -0.43 -21.39 -2.14
N PHE A 13 0.44 -20.67 -1.41
CA PHE A 13 1.88 -20.63 -1.63
C PHE A 13 2.65 -20.88 -0.31
N PRO A 14 2.83 -22.16 0.10
CA PRO A 14 3.41 -22.49 1.41
C PRO A 14 4.84 -21.98 1.64
N ASN A 15 5.60 -21.76 0.55
CA ASN A 15 6.98 -21.23 0.61
C ASN A 15 7.05 -19.69 0.64
N LEU A 16 5.90 -19.02 0.60
CA LEU A 16 5.83 -17.56 0.68
C LEU A 16 5.92 -17.11 2.13
N ASP A 17 6.94 -16.33 2.47
CA ASP A 17 6.95 -15.61 3.74
C ASP A 17 6.11 -14.32 3.58
N TYR A 18 4.87 -14.37 4.02
CA TYR A 18 3.92 -13.26 3.95
C TYR A 18 3.69 -12.69 5.34
N ARG A 19 3.98 -11.41 5.50
CA ARG A 19 3.73 -10.65 6.72
C ARG A 19 2.81 -9.48 6.42
N GLU A 20 2.03 -9.12 7.41
CA GLU A 20 1.16 -7.95 7.34
C GLU A 20 1.55 -6.96 8.43
N LEU A 21 1.50 -5.67 8.07
CA LEU A 21 1.78 -4.57 8.97
C LEU A 21 0.55 -3.69 9.10
N ASP A 22 0.25 -3.25 10.31
CA ASP A 22 -0.80 -2.26 10.55
C ASP A 22 -0.52 -1.52 11.88
N LEU A 23 -1.24 -0.45 12.14
CA LEU A 23 -1.18 0.24 13.42
C LEU A 23 -1.62 -0.68 14.58
N PRO A 24 -1.16 -0.45 15.81
CA PRO A 24 -1.31 -1.37 16.94
C PRO A 24 -2.72 -1.92 17.15
N ASP A 25 -3.73 -1.06 17.14
CA ASP A 25 -5.10 -1.49 17.38
C ASP A 25 -5.65 -2.37 16.26
N MET A 26 -5.35 -2.02 15.00
CA MET A 26 -5.80 -2.80 13.85
C MET A 26 -5.02 -4.12 13.74
N ALA A 27 -3.71 -4.10 13.99
CA ALA A 27 -2.87 -5.29 14.03
C ALA A 27 -3.42 -6.30 15.06
N ARG A 28 -3.76 -5.85 16.26
CA ARG A 28 -4.34 -6.67 17.32
C ARG A 28 -5.69 -7.28 16.91
N VAL A 29 -6.60 -6.45 16.39
CA VAL A 29 -7.94 -6.91 15.97
C VAL A 29 -7.83 -7.93 14.84
N LYS A 30 -6.98 -7.68 13.85
CA LYS A 30 -6.79 -8.59 12.72
C LYS A 30 -6.13 -9.90 13.13
N THR A 31 -5.10 -9.86 13.98
CA THR A 31 -4.46 -11.06 14.54
C THR A 31 -5.50 -11.95 15.22
N GLN A 32 -6.31 -11.38 16.11
CA GLN A 32 -7.38 -12.14 16.79
C GLN A 32 -8.42 -12.73 15.84
N ALA A 33 -8.77 -12.00 14.77
CA ALA A 33 -9.70 -12.49 13.76
C ALA A 33 -9.10 -13.65 12.94
N LEU A 34 -7.85 -13.54 12.53
CA LEU A 34 -7.15 -14.59 11.78
C LEU A 34 -6.95 -15.86 12.61
N GLN A 35 -6.58 -15.73 13.89
CA GLN A 35 -6.38 -16.86 14.80
C GLN A 35 -7.67 -17.62 15.11
N LYS A 36 -8.85 -17.01 14.93
CA LYS A 36 -10.14 -17.72 14.99
C LYS A 36 -10.39 -18.60 13.77
N ILE A 37 -9.80 -18.29 12.63
CA ILE A 37 -9.90 -19.06 11.38
C ILE A 37 -8.82 -20.13 11.36
N ASP A 38 -7.61 -19.77 11.77
CA ASP A 38 -6.43 -20.63 11.80
C ASP A 38 -5.57 -20.23 13.00
N CYS A 39 -5.53 -21.10 14.01
CA CYS A 39 -4.78 -20.85 15.26
C CYS A 39 -3.26 -20.69 15.03
N ASN A 40 -2.74 -21.21 13.92
CA ASN A 40 -1.32 -21.06 13.52
C ASN A 40 -1.07 -19.83 12.64
N SER A 41 -2.09 -18.99 12.43
CA SER A 41 -1.92 -17.77 11.66
C SER A 41 -0.91 -16.85 12.34
N PRO A 42 0.15 -16.37 11.63
CA PRO A 42 1.10 -15.45 12.21
C PRO A 42 0.43 -14.13 12.63
N GLU A 43 1.00 -13.51 13.63
CA GLU A 43 0.57 -12.19 14.07
C GLU A 43 0.77 -11.15 12.97
N VAL A 44 -0.14 -10.19 12.91
CA VAL A 44 0.06 -8.96 12.14
C VAL A 44 1.05 -8.09 12.91
N LEU A 45 2.09 -7.62 12.24
CA LEU A 45 3.12 -6.79 12.86
C LEU A 45 2.52 -5.41 13.21
N SER A 46 2.69 -5.01 14.45
CA SER A 46 2.30 -3.68 14.94
C SER A 46 3.38 -2.67 14.58
N VAL A 47 3.15 -1.86 13.55
CA VAL A 47 4.17 -0.95 13.00
C VAL A 47 3.55 0.39 12.67
N ASP A 48 4.17 1.46 13.14
CA ASP A 48 3.97 2.80 12.60
C ASP A 48 5.02 3.06 11.51
N LEU A 49 4.55 3.32 10.28
CA LEU A 49 5.39 3.49 9.08
C LEU A 49 6.35 4.69 9.15
N PHE A 50 6.17 5.58 10.14
CA PHE A 50 6.98 6.79 10.32
C PHE A 50 7.90 6.72 11.55
N THR A 51 8.06 5.54 12.14
CA THR A 51 8.97 5.30 13.26
C THR A 51 10.05 4.28 12.89
N ALA A 52 11.00 4.06 13.81
CA ALA A 52 12.05 3.05 13.64
C ALA A 52 11.50 1.61 13.53
N ASP A 53 10.28 1.36 13.96
CA ASP A 53 9.64 0.05 13.85
C ASP A 53 9.48 -0.38 12.39
N PHE A 54 9.35 0.59 11.47
CA PHE A 54 9.22 0.30 10.05
C PHE A 54 10.52 -0.29 9.46
N GLU A 55 11.68 0.21 9.86
CA GLU A 55 12.97 -0.39 9.50
C GLU A 55 13.09 -1.83 10.03
N GLN A 56 12.72 -2.03 11.31
CA GLN A 56 12.77 -3.35 11.93
C GLN A 56 11.87 -4.37 11.23
N ALA A 57 10.76 -3.92 10.64
CA ALA A 57 9.87 -4.79 9.88
C ALA A 57 10.52 -5.39 8.62
N PHE A 58 11.54 -4.76 8.05
CA PHE A 58 12.31 -5.34 6.93
C PHE A 58 13.29 -6.41 7.41
N GLN A 59 13.78 -6.32 8.65
CA GLN A 59 14.77 -7.25 9.19
C GLN A 59 14.22 -8.66 9.44
N VAL A 60 12.91 -8.86 9.42
CA VAL A 60 12.29 -10.18 9.61
C VAL A 60 12.36 -11.06 8.35
N PHE A 61 12.73 -10.49 7.20
CA PHE A 61 12.78 -11.18 5.91
C PHE A 61 14.21 -11.54 5.52
N ASP A 62 14.35 -12.61 4.74
CA ASP A 62 15.64 -13.03 4.16
C ASP A 62 16.07 -12.06 3.05
N PRO A 63 17.19 -11.32 3.20
CA PRO A 63 17.66 -10.38 2.20
C PRO A 63 18.12 -11.03 0.88
N ASN A 64 18.41 -12.33 0.88
CA ASN A 64 18.80 -13.06 -0.33
C ASN A 64 17.60 -13.41 -1.23
N ARG A 65 16.39 -13.10 -0.79
CA ARG A 65 15.15 -13.31 -1.56
C ARG A 65 14.61 -11.98 -2.11
N PRO A 66 13.87 -12.03 -3.23
CA PRO A 66 13.11 -10.85 -3.67
C PRO A 66 12.07 -10.44 -2.62
N LEU A 67 11.92 -9.14 -2.40
CA LEU A 67 10.90 -8.56 -1.55
C LEU A 67 9.82 -7.88 -2.39
N VAL A 68 8.57 -8.19 -2.08
CA VAL A 68 7.40 -7.47 -2.62
C VAL A 68 6.69 -6.75 -1.49
N VAL A 69 6.64 -5.43 -1.56
CA VAL A 69 5.85 -4.59 -0.65
C VAL A 69 4.55 -4.22 -1.35
N ILE A 70 3.42 -4.41 -0.67
CA ILE A 70 2.10 -4.10 -1.23
C ILE A 70 1.37 -3.15 -0.28
N SER A 71 0.86 -2.04 -0.80
CA SER A 71 -0.07 -1.20 -0.09
C SER A 71 -1.32 -0.95 -0.92
N GLU A 72 -2.49 -1.03 -0.28
CA GLU A 72 -3.78 -0.80 -0.92
C GLU A 72 -4.59 0.19 -0.10
N GLY A 73 -5.14 1.20 -0.78
CA GLY A 73 -5.91 2.26 -0.15
C GLY A 73 -5.12 3.10 0.86
N LEU A 74 -3.79 3.03 0.86
CA LEU A 74 -2.95 3.62 1.90
C LEU A 74 -2.40 5.00 1.53
N ILE A 75 -1.80 5.14 0.36
CA ILE A 75 -0.99 6.31 0.01
C ILE A 75 -1.78 7.61 -0.05
N ASN A 76 -3.07 7.53 -0.32
CA ASN A 76 -3.95 8.71 -0.38
C ASN A 76 -4.33 9.29 1.00
N TYR A 77 -3.97 8.61 2.10
CA TYR A 77 -4.15 9.16 3.46
C TYR A 77 -3.01 10.08 3.89
N PHE A 78 -1.90 10.12 3.17
CA PHE A 78 -0.73 10.92 3.50
C PHE A 78 -0.73 12.23 2.69
N ASN A 79 -0.10 13.27 3.20
CA ASN A 79 0.30 14.41 2.39
C ASN A 79 1.54 14.06 1.54
N LYS A 80 1.90 14.91 0.55
CA LYS A 80 3.03 14.63 -0.35
C LYS A 80 4.35 14.42 0.36
N ASN A 81 4.62 15.15 1.44
CA ASN A 81 5.88 15.03 2.17
C ASN A 81 5.95 13.69 2.91
N MET A 82 4.87 13.31 3.59
CA MET A 82 4.78 12.00 4.26
C MET A 82 4.86 10.86 3.24
N LEU A 83 4.19 10.99 2.09
CA LEU A 83 4.27 9.99 1.04
C LEU A 83 5.70 9.85 0.52
N LEU A 84 6.40 10.96 0.29
CA LEU A 84 7.80 10.93 -0.16
C LEU A 84 8.70 10.25 0.89
N GLN A 85 8.51 10.56 2.18
CA GLN A 85 9.24 9.90 3.27
C GLN A 85 8.99 8.39 3.30
N LEU A 86 7.74 7.95 3.18
CA LEU A 86 7.39 6.52 3.13
C LEU A 86 8.06 5.83 1.94
N LEU A 87 7.96 6.41 0.75
CA LEU A 87 8.55 5.85 -0.47
C LEU A 87 10.08 5.78 -0.40
N HIS A 88 10.73 6.82 0.15
CA HIS A 88 12.17 6.79 0.42
C HIS A 88 12.55 5.69 1.41
N ALA A 89 11.78 5.51 2.48
CA ALA A 89 12.04 4.45 3.46
C ALA A 89 11.91 3.06 2.81
N ILE A 90 10.84 2.80 2.03
CA ILE A 90 10.66 1.54 1.30
C ILE A 90 11.84 1.30 0.34
N SER A 91 12.18 2.28 -0.48
CA SER A 91 13.30 2.19 -1.43
C SER A 91 14.62 1.94 -0.71
N HIS A 92 14.91 2.70 0.36
CA HIS A 92 16.16 2.60 1.11
C HIS A 92 16.32 1.23 1.80
N TYR A 93 15.33 0.79 2.57
CA TYR A 93 15.40 -0.50 3.26
C TYR A 93 15.34 -1.68 2.28
N GLY A 94 14.62 -1.50 1.17
CA GLY A 94 14.51 -2.50 0.12
C GLY A 94 15.80 -2.75 -0.67
N GLN A 95 16.77 -1.82 -0.66
CA GLN A 95 18.08 -2.00 -1.31
C GLN A 95 18.91 -3.15 -0.71
N ASN A 96 18.59 -3.57 0.50
CA ASN A 96 19.25 -4.69 1.15
C ASN A 96 18.81 -6.05 0.60
N PHE A 97 17.75 -6.10 -0.21
CA PHE A 97 17.20 -7.33 -0.77
C PHE A 97 17.71 -7.57 -2.19
N LYS A 98 17.66 -8.83 -2.62
CA LYS A 98 18.06 -9.22 -3.98
C LYS A 98 17.33 -8.42 -5.05
N GLU A 99 16.07 -8.12 -4.82
CA GLU A 99 15.19 -7.34 -5.70
C GLU A 99 14.04 -6.78 -4.85
N LEU A 100 13.64 -5.53 -5.13
CA LEU A 100 12.50 -4.88 -4.50
C LEU A 100 11.42 -4.57 -5.53
N HIS A 101 10.19 -5.02 -5.26
CA HIS A 101 8.99 -4.57 -5.97
C HIS A 101 8.06 -3.86 -4.99
N TYR A 102 7.57 -2.69 -5.36
CA TYR A 102 6.52 -2.01 -4.63
C TYR A 102 5.26 -1.88 -5.49
N LEU A 103 4.16 -2.42 -5.00
CA LEU A 103 2.85 -2.35 -5.66
C LEU A 103 1.89 -1.52 -4.82
N THR A 104 1.23 -0.57 -5.46
CA THR A 104 0.22 0.25 -4.79
C THR A 104 -0.88 0.67 -5.76
N ASP A 105 -2.05 0.90 -5.24
CA ASP A 105 -3.11 1.60 -5.95
C ASP A 105 -2.90 3.11 -5.87
N LEU A 106 -3.35 3.81 -6.90
CA LEU A 106 -3.24 5.25 -7.00
C LEU A 106 -4.55 5.84 -7.50
N TYR A 107 -5.14 6.72 -6.71
CA TYR A 107 -6.33 7.47 -7.13
C TYR A 107 -5.91 8.83 -7.67
N PRO A 108 -6.04 9.07 -9.00
CA PRO A 108 -5.68 10.36 -9.58
C PRO A 108 -6.67 11.45 -9.15
N GLU A 109 -6.22 12.70 -9.18
CA GLU A 109 -7.11 13.84 -9.00
C GLU A 109 -8.15 13.86 -10.13
N PRO A 110 -9.46 13.90 -9.84
CA PRO A 110 -10.47 13.90 -10.88
C PRO A 110 -10.35 15.16 -11.73
N VAL A 111 -10.15 14.98 -13.04
CA VAL A 111 -10.17 16.08 -14.01
C VAL A 111 -11.56 16.71 -13.97
N LYS A 112 -11.62 18.06 -13.93
CA LYS A 112 -12.85 18.86 -13.76
C LYS A 112 -13.88 18.61 -14.88
N ASN A 113 -14.66 17.55 -14.78
CA ASN A 113 -15.85 17.28 -15.57
C ASN A 113 -17.09 17.34 -14.68
N LYS A 114 -18.29 17.55 -15.26
CA LYS A 114 -19.56 17.63 -14.50
C LYS A 114 -19.78 16.41 -13.58
N LEU A 115 -19.32 15.24 -13.98
CA LEU A 115 -19.33 14.02 -13.18
C LEU A 115 -18.35 14.10 -11.98
N ALA A 116 -17.19 14.73 -12.16
CA ALA A 116 -16.22 14.97 -11.12
C ALA A 116 -16.76 15.85 -9.99
N ASN A 117 -17.62 16.84 -10.30
CA ASN A 117 -18.25 17.69 -9.28
C ASN A 117 -19.22 16.89 -8.39
N PHE A 118 -19.88 15.87 -8.93
CA PHE A 118 -20.74 14.97 -8.14
C PHE A 118 -19.88 14.06 -7.24
N ILE A 119 -18.79 13.51 -7.77
CA ILE A 119 -17.81 12.68 -7.02
C ILE A 119 -17.11 13.55 -5.95
N TRP A 120 -16.82 14.82 -6.26
CA TRP A 120 -16.28 15.79 -5.29
C TRP A 120 -17.27 16.10 -4.15
N GLY A 121 -18.56 16.20 -4.44
CA GLY A 121 -19.60 16.31 -3.43
C GLY A 121 -19.62 15.09 -2.50
N CYS A 122 -19.53 13.88 -3.06
CA CYS A 122 -19.43 12.63 -2.30
C CYS A 122 -18.11 12.52 -1.54
N SER A 123 -16.98 12.99 -2.09
CA SER A 123 -15.68 12.97 -1.41
C SER A 123 -15.61 13.94 -0.22
N LYS A 124 -16.33 15.08 -0.29
CA LYS A 124 -16.51 15.98 0.87
C LYS A 124 -17.31 15.32 1.99
N LEU A 125 -18.31 14.51 1.63
CA LEU A 125 -19.10 13.74 2.60
C LEU A 125 -18.25 12.61 3.20
N LEU A 126 -17.45 11.91 2.39
CA LEU A 126 -16.47 10.92 2.83
C LEU A 126 -15.34 11.54 3.70
N LYS A 127 -14.89 12.76 3.36
CA LYS A 127 -13.96 13.53 4.19
C LYS A 127 -14.55 13.91 5.55
N TRP A 128 -15.85 14.15 5.59
CA TRP A 128 -16.56 14.46 6.83
C TRP A 128 -16.83 13.18 7.65
N MET A 129 -17.05 12.05 7.00
CA MET A 129 -17.27 10.74 7.65
C MET A 129 -15.96 10.06 8.06
N SER A 130 -14.88 10.18 7.27
CA SER A 130 -13.54 9.74 7.65
C SER A 130 -12.81 10.91 8.30
N ARG A 131 -12.39 10.77 9.55
CA ARG A 131 -11.58 11.78 10.26
C ARG A 131 -10.18 12.00 9.66
N SER A 132 -9.86 11.39 8.52
CA SER A 132 -8.60 11.51 7.79
C SER A 132 -8.76 12.27 6.49
N ALA A 133 -7.84 13.20 6.20
CA ALA A 133 -7.80 13.95 4.96
C ALA A 133 -7.33 13.06 3.81
N PHE A 134 -8.25 12.59 2.97
CA PHE A 134 -7.91 11.89 1.74
C PHE A 134 -7.30 12.90 0.73
N SER A 135 -6.11 12.61 0.23
CA SER A 135 -5.35 13.47 -0.67
C SER A 135 -5.22 12.82 -2.04
N PHE A 136 -5.55 13.60 -3.08
CA PHE A 136 -5.19 13.24 -4.45
C PHE A 136 -3.82 13.85 -4.76
N HIS A 137 -2.86 13.03 -5.18
CA HIS A 137 -1.47 13.46 -5.30
C HIS A 137 -1.10 13.88 -6.72
N PHE A 138 -1.72 13.26 -7.72
CA PHE A 138 -1.29 13.38 -9.11
C PHE A 138 -2.49 13.52 -10.04
N VAL A 139 -2.35 14.42 -11.03
CA VAL A 139 -3.33 14.62 -12.11
C VAL A 139 -2.98 13.73 -13.31
N HIS A 140 -1.68 13.57 -13.58
CA HIS A 140 -1.18 12.84 -14.74
C HIS A 140 -0.24 11.69 -14.33
N PRO A 141 -0.25 10.56 -15.05
CA PRO A 141 0.64 9.42 -14.78
C PRO A 141 2.12 9.80 -14.73
N GLN A 142 2.58 10.73 -15.57
CA GLN A 142 3.97 11.18 -15.62
C GLN A 142 4.41 11.85 -14.31
N GLN A 143 3.50 12.58 -13.64
CA GLN A 143 3.80 13.20 -12.34
C GLN A 143 4.02 12.13 -11.27
N ALA A 144 3.19 11.09 -11.26
CA ALA A 144 3.36 9.95 -10.35
C ALA A 144 4.69 9.24 -10.65
N GLN A 145 4.97 8.94 -11.93
CA GLN A 145 6.21 8.29 -12.33
C GLN A 145 7.44 9.06 -11.84
N SER A 146 7.51 10.37 -12.12
CA SER A 146 8.63 11.22 -11.67
C SER A 146 8.74 11.26 -10.14
N PHE A 147 7.63 11.27 -9.43
CA PHE A 147 7.63 11.30 -7.97
C PHE A 147 8.17 10.01 -7.34
N PHE A 148 7.79 8.85 -7.88
CA PHE A 148 8.33 7.57 -7.44
C PHE A 148 9.81 7.42 -7.81
N GLN A 149 10.23 7.89 -8.98
CA GLN A 149 11.64 7.93 -9.37
C GLN A 149 12.45 8.81 -8.43
N GLN A 150 11.94 9.99 -8.06
CA GLN A 150 12.57 10.86 -7.06
C GLN A 150 12.72 10.17 -5.70
N ALA A 151 11.81 9.27 -5.35
CA ALA A 151 11.86 8.49 -4.12
C ALA A 151 12.83 7.30 -4.18
N GLY A 152 13.51 7.06 -5.31
CA GLY A 152 14.54 6.02 -5.45
C GLY A 152 14.11 4.76 -6.19
N PHE A 153 12.93 4.73 -6.82
CA PHE A 153 12.52 3.61 -7.67
C PHE A 153 13.02 3.81 -9.09
N GLU A 154 13.85 2.90 -9.60
CA GLU A 154 14.45 3.00 -10.94
C GLU A 154 13.40 2.83 -12.04
N GLN A 155 12.52 1.86 -11.89
CA GLN A 155 11.47 1.53 -12.86
C GLN A 155 10.09 1.76 -12.24
N VAL A 156 9.27 2.56 -12.92
CA VAL A 156 7.90 2.86 -12.49
C VAL A 156 6.94 2.58 -13.63
N ASN A 157 6.07 1.58 -13.45
CA ASN A 157 5.03 1.23 -14.39
C ASN A 157 3.67 1.62 -13.82
N ILE A 158 2.89 2.41 -14.58
CA ILE A 158 1.55 2.82 -14.20
C ILE A 158 0.56 2.16 -15.16
N THR A 159 -0.33 1.37 -14.60
CA THR A 159 -1.34 0.64 -15.37
C THR A 159 -2.73 1.15 -15.02
N GLN A 160 -3.54 1.43 -16.03
CA GLN A 160 -4.93 1.80 -15.84
C GLN A 160 -5.80 0.52 -15.94
N PRO A 161 -6.65 0.21 -14.96
CA PRO A 161 -7.48 -0.99 -14.97
C PRO A 161 -8.36 -1.13 -16.21
N GLN A 162 -8.83 -0.03 -16.79
CA GLN A 162 -9.64 -0.01 -18.00
C GLN A 162 -8.98 -0.73 -19.19
N LEU A 163 -7.64 -0.67 -19.30
CA LEU A 163 -6.90 -1.35 -20.36
C LEU A 163 -6.95 -2.88 -20.27
N TYR A 164 -7.35 -3.45 -19.13
CA TYR A 164 -7.47 -4.90 -18.95
C TYR A 164 -8.88 -5.43 -19.24
N PHE A 165 -9.89 -4.57 -19.17
CA PHE A 165 -11.29 -4.99 -19.40
C PHE A 165 -11.71 -4.90 -20.87
N ASP A 166 -11.05 -4.07 -21.69
CA ASP A 166 -11.36 -3.91 -23.10
C ASP A 166 -10.94 -5.10 -23.99
N HIS A 167 -10.23 -6.09 -23.43
CA HIS A 167 -9.81 -7.31 -24.15
C HIS A 167 -10.66 -8.56 -23.82
N GLN A 168 -11.77 -8.42 -23.08
CA GLN A 168 -12.66 -9.55 -22.71
C GLN A 168 -14.09 -9.42 -23.27
N THR A 169 -14.29 -8.58 -24.27
CA THR A 169 -15.55 -8.51 -25.05
C THR A 169 -15.40 -9.10 -26.44
#